data_83553ff8f1daa2e4f364f805c9cb4086
#
_entry.id   83553ff8f1daa2e4f364f805c9cb4086
#
_cell.length_a   1.000
_cell.length_b   1.000
_cell.length_c   1.000
_cell.angle_alpha   90.00
_cell.angle_beta   90.00
_cell.angle_gamma   90.00
#
_symmetry.space_group_name_H-M   'P 1'
#
loop_
_entity.id
_entity.type
_entity.pdbx_description
1 polymer ?
#
loop_
_entity_poly.entity_id
_entity_poly.type
_entity_poly.pdbx_seq_one_letter_code
_entity_poly.pdbx_strand_id
1 'polypeptide(L)'
;MALGDGPLIVQSDKTVLLEVAHPDAPKARAALAPFAELERAPEHIHTYRITPLALWNARAAGFDAEQAVDALERYSRFPVPQSLLVDVAETMARYGRLKLVKHPAHGLILEADDAAILTEVRRSKKIQPLIAKPIDDLTVPVHP
;
A
#
# COMPACT_ATOMS: atom_id res chain seq x y z
N MET A 1 -16.43 -4.68 -18.50
CA MET A 1 -15.96 -6.03 -18.17
C MET A 1 -16.98 -6.72 -17.28
N ALA A 2 -17.31 -7.96 -17.58
CA ALA A 2 -18.26 -8.70 -16.77
C ALA A 2 -17.64 -9.14 -15.45
N LEU A 3 -18.39 -9.02 -14.36
CA LEU A 3 -17.98 -9.58 -13.08
C LEU A 3 -17.84 -11.10 -13.20
N GLY A 4 -16.84 -11.67 -12.57
CA GLY A 4 -16.61 -13.11 -12.56
C GLY A 4 -15.56 -13.60 -13.56
N ASP A 5 -15.03 -12.72 -14.43
CA ASP A 5 -14.06 -13.10 -15.46
C ASP A 5 -12.61 -12.75 -15.13
N GLY A 6 -12.36 -12.02 -14.06
CA GLY A 6 -11.02 -11.55 -13.73
C GLY A 6 -10.15 -12.61 -13.04
N PRO A 7 -8.82 -12.47 -13.12
CA PRO A 7 -7.87 -13.40 -12.48
C PRO A 7 -7.69 -13.15 -10.98
N LEU A 8 -8.20 -12.06 -10.42
CA LEU A 8 -8.00 -11.69 -9.04
C LEU A 8 -9.20 -12.01 -8.15
N ILE A 9 -8.90 -12.44 -6.93
CA ILE A 9 -9.87 -12.54 -5.85
C ILE A 9 -9.35 -11.67 -4.73
N VAL A 10 -10.04 -10.55 -4.46
CA VAL A 10 -9.63 -9.57 -3.47
C VAL A 10 -10.39 -9.81 -2.18
N GLN A 11 -9.67 -10.01 -1.08
CA GLN A 11 -10.24 -10.31 0.23
C GLN A 11 -10.16 -9.11 1.16
N SER A 12 -11.09 -9.01 2.11
CA SER A 12 -11.17 -7.87 3.03
C SER A 12 -9.96 -7.74 3.96
N ASP A 13 -9.19 -8.80 4.14
CA ASP A 13 -7.95 -8.77 4.92
C ASP A 13 -6.75 -8.22 4.14
N LYS A 14 -6.99 -7.67 2.95
CA LYS A 14 -5.98 -7.10 2.03
C LYS A 14 -5.10 -8.15 1.36
N THR A 15 -5.52 -9.40 1.37
CA THR A 15 -4.91 -10.47 0.59
C THR A 15 -5.57 -10.53 -0.79
N VAL A 16 -4.76 -10.64 -1.83
CA VAL A 16 -5.22 -10.74 -3.21
C VAL A 16 -4.69 -12.02 -3.81
N LEU A 17 -5.58 -12.88 -4.27
CA LEU A 17 -5.21 -14.12 -4.93
C LEU A 17 -5.20 -13.91 -6.44
N LEU A 18 -4.14 -14.38 -7.11
CA LEU A 18 -3.99 -14.29 -8.57
C LEU A 18 -4.00 -15.70 -9.14
N GLU A 19 -4.97 -15.98 -10.02
CA GLU A 19 -5.03 -17.23 -10.76
C GLU A 19 -4.03 -17.17 -11.93
N VAL A 20 -2.93 -17.90 -11.81
CA VAL A 20 -1.80 -17.79 -12.74
C VAL A 20 -2.14 -18.23 -14.16
N ALA A 21 -3.02 -19.22 -14.29
CA ALA A 21 -3.40 -19.76 -15.60
C ALA A 21 -4.38 -18.86 -16.38
N HIS A 22 -4.94 -17.84 -15.74
CA HIS A 22 -5.89 -16.96 -16.41
C HIS A 22 -5.20 -16.15 -17.53
N PRO A 23 -5.86 -15.95 -18.68
CA PRO A 23 -5.26 -15.20 -19.80
C PRO A 23 -4.81 -13.79 -19.43
N ASP A 24 -5.49 -13.13 -18.48
CA ASP A 24 -5.16 -11.78 -18.05
C ASP A 24 -4.22 -11.74 -16.84
N ALA A 25 -3.72 -12.88 -16.38
CA ALA A 25 -2.82 -12.92 -15.22
C ALA A 25 -1.57 -12.03 -15.36
N PRO A 26 -0.88 -12.00 -16.52
CA PRO A 26 0.27 -11.10 -16.67
C PRO A 26 -0.10 -9.62 -16.53
N LYS A 27 -1.25 -9.22 -17.06
CA LYS A 27 -1.74 -7.83 -16.95
C LYS A 27 -2.11 -7.48 -15.51
N ALA A 28 -2.80 -8.40 -14.84
CA ALA A 28 -3.19 -8.21 -13.46
C ALA A 28 -1.96 -8.13 -12.53
N ARG A 29 -0.98 -9.00 -12.76
CA ARG A 29 0.28 -8.98 -12.01
C ARG A 29 0.99 -7.64 -12.17
N ALA A 30 1.08 -7.13 -13.38
CA ALA A 30 1.71 -5.84 -13.66
C ALA A 30 0.94 -4.71 -12.96
N ALA A 31 -0.38 -4.79 -12.92
CA ALA A 31 -1.21 -3.78 -12.26
C ALA A 31 -1.09 -3.81 -10.73
N LEU A 32 -0.86 -5.00 -10.14
CA LEU A 32 -0.69 -5.16 -8.69
C LEU A 32 0.71 -4.79 -8.21
N ALA A 33 1.72 -5.02 -9.02
CA ALA A 33 3.13 -4.90 -8.61
C ALA A 33 3.46 -3.56 -7.91
N PRO A 34 2.93 -2.41 -8.36
CA PRO A 34 3.25 -1.15 -7.69
C PRO A 34 2.81 -1.03 -6.24
N PHE A 35 1.72 -1.71 -5.85
CA PHE A 35 1.11 -1.47 -4.53
C PHE A 35 0.83 -2.74 -3.71
N ALA A 36 1.27 -3.90 -4.17
CA ALA A 36 1.07 -5.15 -3.45
C ALA A 36 2.36 -5.97 -3.45
N GLU A 37 2.60 -6.69 -2.36
CA GLU A 37 3.77 -7.53 -2.20
C GLU A 37 3.42 -8.99 -2.45
N LEU A 38 4.26 -9.70 -3.23
CA LEU A 38 4.10 -11.12 -3.44
C LEU A 38 4.47 -11.85 -2.14
N GLU A 39 3.52 -12.56 -1.56
CA GLU A 39 3.71 -13.25 -0.30
C GLU A 39 3.98 -14.73 -0.50
N ARG A 40 3.23 -15.37 -1.41
CA ARG A 40 3.38 -16.78 -1.76
C ARG A 40 3.16 -16.98 -3.26
N ALA A 41 3.91 -17.89 -3.84
CA ALA A 41 3.84 -18.18 -5.28
C ALA A 41 3.77 -19.68 -5.57
N PRO A 42 2.76 -20.38 -5.02
CA PRO A 42 2.56 -21.78 -5.39
C PRO A 42 2.16 -21.90 -6.87
N GLU A 43 2.23 -23.09 -7.41
CA GLU A 43 2.17 -23.35 -8.84
C GLU A 43 0.98 -22.73 -9.58
N HIS A 44 -0.21 -22.72 -8.97
CA HIS A 44 -1.45 -22.30 -9.64
C HIS A 44 -2.01 -20.96 -9.17
N ILE A 45 -1.76 -20.56 -7.94
CA ILE A 45 -2.31 -19.37 -7.36
C ILE A 45 -1.22 -18.62 -6.61
N HIS A 46 -0.97 -17.37 -7.01
CA HIS A 46 -0.06 -16.49 -6.28
C HIS A 46 -0.85 -15.64 -5.29
N THR A 47 -0.30 -15.48 -4.10
CA THR A 47 -0.92 -14.65 -3.05
C THR A 47 -0.13 -13.36 -2.90
N TYR A 48 -0.82 -12.24 -3.05
CA TYR A 48 -0.28 -10.90 -2.83
C TYR A 48 -0.91 -10.30 -1.59
N ARG A 49 -0.19 -9.40 -0.97
CA ARG A 49 -0.71 -8.64 0.17
C ARG A 49 -0.55 -7.15 -0.10
N ILE A 50 -1.62 -6.40 0.10
CA ILE A 50 -1.58 -4.94 0.05
C ILE A 50 -1.15 -4.45 1.43
N THR A 51 0.02 -3.83 1.50
CA THR A 51 0.56 -3.33 2.78
C THR A 51 0.67 -1.81 2.76
N PRO A 52 0.65 -1.16 3.93
CA PRO A 52 0.89 0.28 3.98
C PRO A 52 2.20 0.68 3.31
N LEU A 53 3.26 -0.09 3.51
CA LEU A 53 4.55 0.20 2.89
C LEU A 53 4.50 0.11 1.37
N ALA A 54 3.84 -0.91 0.82
CA ALA A 54 3.68 -1.05 -0.63
C ALA A 54 2.86 0.11 -1.20
N LEU A 55 1.79 0.53 -0.52
CA LEU A 55 0.98 1.66 -0.92
C LEU A 55 1.77 2.97 -0.89
N TRP A 56 2.59 3.16 0.13
CA TRP A 56 3.44 4.34 0.23
C TRP A 56 4.51 4.37 -0.88
N ASN A 57 5.13 3.23 -1.15
CA ASN A 57 6.09 3.13 -2.25
C ASN A 57 5.44 3.42 -3.60
N ALA A 58 4.22 2.95 -3.82
CA ALA A 58 3.46 3.23 -5.03
C ALA A 58 3.20 4.73 -5.16
N ARG A 59 2.77 5.37 -4.07
CA ARG A 59 2.48 6.81 -4.06
C ARG A 59 3.74 7.63 -4.33
N ALA A 60 4.87 7.21 -3.76
CA ALA A 60 6.16 7.87 -4.01
C ALA A 60 6.58 7.79 -5.48
N ALA A 61 6.21 6.71 -6.15
CA ALA A 61 6.50 6.52 -7.58
C ALA A 61 5.48 7.22 -8.50
N GLY A 62 4.52 7.96 -7.95
CA GLY A 62 3.51 8.67 -8.72
C GLY A 62 2.23 7.90 -8.99
N PHE A 63 2.07 6.73 -8.37
CA PHE A 63 0.89 5.88 -8.52
C PHE A 63 -0.13 6.30 -7.45
N ASP A 64 -1.31 6.72 -7.85
CA ASP A 64 -2.31 7.25 -6.91
C ASP A 64 -3.36 6.21 -6.50
N ALA A 65 -4.21 6.60 -5.53
CA ALA A 65 -5.25 5.71 -5.00
C ALA A 65 -6.28 5.32 -6.07
N GLU A 66 -6.60 6.23 -6.97
CA GLU A 66 -7.56 5.96 -8.05
C GLU A 66 -7.04 4.85 -8.97
N GLN A 67 -5.75 4.88 -9.29
CA GLN A 67 -5.11 3.84 -10.09
C GLN A 67 -5.12 2.49 -9.38
N ALA A 68 -4.85 2.47 -8.07
CA ALA A 68 -4.87 1.23 -7.29
C ALA A 68 -6.29 0.64 -7.23
N VAL A 69 -7.28 1.46 -6.96
CA VAL A 69 -8.69 1.04 -6.92
C VAL A 69 -9.14 0.51 -8.28
N ASP A 70 -8.80 1.24 -9.36
CA ASP A 70 -9.14 0.82 -10.72
C ASP A 70 -8.53 -0.54 -11.07
N ALA A 71 -7.27 -0.75 -10.69
CA ALA A 71 -6.59 -2.03 -10.95
C ALA A 71 -7.29 -3.19 -10.25
N LEU A 72 -7.66 -2.99 -8.98
CA LEU A 72 -8.36 -4.02 -8.22
C LEU A 72 -9.74 -4.34 -8.81
N GLU A 73 -10.52 -3.30 -9.14
CA GLU A 73 -11.85 -3.49 -9.70
C GLU A 73 -11.83 -4.09 -11.10
N ARG A 74 -10.86 -3.67 -11.92
CA ARG A 74 -10.75 -4.13 -13.32
C ARG A 74 -10.46 -5.61 -13.42
N TYR A 75 -9.59 -6.13 -12.57
CA TYR A 75 -9.14 -7.53 -12.67
C TYR A 75 -9.78 -8.45 -11.65
N SER A 76 -10.67 -7.95 -10.81
CA SER A 76 -11.33 -8.76 -9.79
C SER A 76 -12.42 -9.66 -10.37
N ARG A 77 -12.48 -10.89 -9.87
CA ARG A 77 -13.51 -11.86 -10.24
C ARG A 77 -14.83 -11.56 -9.51
N PHE A 78 -14.74 -11.08 -8.29
CA PHE A 78 -15.89 -10.75 -7.44
C PHE A 78 -15.84 -9.28 -7.07
N PRO A 79 -16.96 -8.69 -6.60
CA PRO A 79 -16.94 -7.32 -6.10
C PRO A 79 -15.85 -7.12 -5.05
N VAL A 80 -15.08 -6.06 -5.18
CA VAL A 80 -14.01 -5.74 -4.22
C VAL A 80 -14.64 -5.22 -2.93
N PRO A 81 -14.24 -5.71 -1.74
CA PRO A 81 -14.80 -5.21 -0.48
C PRO A 81 -14.63 -3.71 -0.35
N GLN A 82 -15.72 -3.02 -0.04
CA GLN A 82 -15.73 -1.56 0.09
C GLN A 82 -14.76 -1.07 1.16
N SER A 83 -14.69 -1.77 2.29
CA SER A 83 -13.79 -1.42 3.37
C SER A 83 -12.32 -1.44 2.93
N LEU A 84 -11.95 -2.36 2.06
CA LEU A 84 -10.59 -2.43 1.52
C LEU A 84 -10.30 -1.22 0.63
N LEU A 85 -11.24 -0.84 -0.24
CA LEU A 85 -11.06 0.32 -1.11
C LEU A 85 -10.90 1.61 -0.30
N VAL A 86 -11.68 1.76 0.77
CA VAL A 86 -11.56 2.91 1.67
C VAL A 86 -10.19 2.92 2.34
N ASP A 87 -9.74 1.78 2.86
CA ASP A 87 -8.44 1.67 3.53
C ASP A 87 -7.28 2.00 2.59
N VAL A 88 -7.33 1.53 1.35
CA VAL A 88 -6.31 1.84 0.34
C VAL A 88 -6.26 3.35 0.08
N ALA A 89 -7.42 3.95 -0.16
CA ALA A 89 -7.50 5.39 -0.44
C ALA A 89 -7.00 6.22 0.74
N GLU A 90 -7.40 5.89 1.96
CA GLU A 90 -6.97 6.60 3.16
C GLU A 90 -5.47 6.45 3.42
N THR A 91 -4.93 5.24 3.26
CA THR A 91 -3.50 4.99 3.48
C THR A 91 -2.65 5.79 2.49
N MET A 92 -3.03 5.82 1.23
CA MET A 92 -2.31 6.58 0.21
C MET A 92 -2.45 8.10 0.40
N ALA A 93 -3.62 8.56 0.86
CA ALA A 93 -3.83 9.96 1.16
C ALA A 93 -2.93 10.44 2.31
N ARG A 94 -2.72 9.61 3.31
CA ARG A 94 -1.79 9.91 4.41
C ARG A 94 -0.37 10.07 3.90
N TYR A 95 0.07 9.25 2.97
CA TYR A 95 1.40 9.40 2.38
C TYR A 95 1.58 10.76 1.72
N GLY A 96 0.57 11.29 1.06
CA GLY A 96 0.63 12.61 0.42
C GLY A 96 0.90 13.75 1.41
N ARG A 97 0.74 13.48 2.71
CA ARG A 97 0.95 14.45 3.78
C ARG A 97 2.18 14.12 4.63
N LEU A 98 2.96 13.11 4.23
CA LEU A 98 4.20 12.69 4.87
C LEU A 98 5.33 12.76 3.86
N LYS A 99 6.53 13.17 4.32
CA LYS A 99 7.73 13.20 3.49
C LYS A 99 8.89 12.55 4.22
N LEU A 100 9.67 11.77 3.50
CA LEU A 100 10.91 11.20 4.01
C LEU A 100 12.06 12.05 3.46
N VAL A 101 12.81 12.69 4.36
CA VAL A 101 13.82 13.70 4.01
C VAL A 101 15.14 13.39 4.69
N LYS A 102 16.26 13.66 4.01
CA LYS A 102 17.58 13.61 4.63
C LYS A 102 17.83 14.87 5.45
N HIS A 103 18.25 14.68 6.70
CA HIS A 103 18.59 15.78 7.61
C HIS A 103 20.09 15.74 7.93
N PRO A 104 20.80 16.88 7.87
CA PRO A 104 22.26 16.90 8.12
C PRO A 104 22.68 16.37 9.46
N ALA A 105 21.89 16.59 10.52
CA ALA A 105 22.22 16.21 11.89
C ALA A 105 21.60 14.88 12.31
N HIS A 106 20.43 14.52 11.74
CA HIS A 106 19.65 13.36 12.21
C HIS A 106 19.53 12.23 11.20
N GLY A 107 20.16 12.37 10.02
CA GLY A 107 20.05 11.38 8.97
C GLY A 107 18.70 11.43 8.29
N LEU A 108 17.99 10.29 8.23
CA LEU A 108 16.70 10.23 7.59
C LEU A 108 15.60 10.60 8.59
N ILE A 109 14.74 11.56 8.19
CA ILE A 109 13.62 11.99 9.04
C ILE A 109 12.31 11.87 8.27
N LEU A 110 11.22 11.66 9.01
CA LEU A 110 9.87 11.66 8.50
C LEU A 110 9.20 12.97 8.91
N GLU A 111 8.74 13.74 7.93
CA GLU A 111 8.03 15.00 8.15
C GLU A 111 6.56 14.85 7.82
N ALA A 112 5.68 15.40 8.68
CA ALA A 112 4.24 15.40 8.46
C ALA A 112 3.75 16.85 8.26
N ASP A 113 2.68 16.99 7.47
CA ASP A 113 2.03 18.29 7.30
C ASP A 113 1.30 18.75 8.56
N ASP A 114 0.98 17.81 9.45
CA ASP A 114 0.10 18.08 10.58
C ASP A 114 0.45 17.11 11.72
N ALA A 115 0.43 17.63 12.94
CA ALA A 115 0.82 16.90 14.13
C ALA A 115 -0.04 15.66 14.38
N ALA A 116 -1.32 15.70 14.02
CA ALA A 116 -2.23 14.57 14.19
C ALA A 116 -1.81 13.38 13.33
N ILE A 117 -1.33 13.64 12.12
CA ILE A 117 -0.85 12.60 11.19
C ILE A 117 0.41 11.94 11.75
N LEU A 118 1.35 12.74 12.25
CA LEU A 118 2.57 12.20 12.85
C LEU A 118 2.26 11.38 14.11
N THR A 119 1.32 11.84 14.93
CA THR A 119 0.88 11.11 16.11
C THR A 119 0.30 9.75 15.72
N GLU A 120 -0.52 9.71 14.68
CA GLU A 120 -1.11 8.47 14.18
C GLU A 120 -0.04 7.49 13.69
N VAL A 121 0.96 8.00 12.95
CA VAL A 121 2.09 7.20 12.48
C VAL A 121 2.89 6.63 13.66
N ARG A 122 3.15 7.44 14.67
CA ARG A 122 3.90 7.01 15.87
C ARG A 122 3.18 5.94 16.69
N ARG A 123 1.86 5.88 16.59
CA ARG A 123 1.06 4.85 17.28
C ARG A 123 1.02 3.51 16.52
N SER A 124 1.44 3.49 15.27
CA SER A 124 1.45 2.27 14.48
C SER A 124 2.50 1.29 15.00
N LYS A 125 2.08 0.12 15.42
CA LYS A 125 2.99 -0.92 15.93
C LYS A 125 3.99 -1.40 14.90
N LYS A 126 3.64 -1.30 13.62
CA LYS A 126 4.54 -1.68 12.53
C LYS A 126 5.64 -0.65 12.29
N ILE A 127 5.36 0.61 12.58
CA ILE A 127 6.27 1.72 12.34
C ILE A 127 7.12 2.04 13.56
N GLN A 128 6.59 1.85 14.76
CA GLN A 128 7.31 2.15 16.02
C GLN A 128 8.76 1.65 16.05
N PRO A 129 9.08 0.41 15.63
CA PRO A 129 10.46 -0.05 15.62
C PRO A 129 11.37 0.68 14.64
N LEU A 130 10.79 1.39 13.69
CA LEU A 130 11.53 2.06 12.62
C LEU A 130 11.84 3.53 12.92
N ILE A 131 11.23 4.09 13.96
CA ILE A 131 11.37 5.51 14.28
C ILE A 131 11.99 5.71 15.66
N ALA A 132 12.67 6.86 15.80
CA ALA A 132 13.29 7.25 17.05
C ALA A 132 12.40 8.28 17.79
N LYS A 133 12.95 8.90 18.85
CA LYS A 133 12.25 9.94 19.58
C LYS A 133 12.00 11.16 18.67
N PRO A 134 10.79 11.74 18.67
CA PRO A 134 10.48 12.88 17.81
C PRO A 134 11.37 14.09 18.09
N ILE A 135 11.72 14.81 17.01
CA ILE A 135 12.44 16.07 17.11
C ILE A 135 11.46 17.16 17.53
N ASP A 136 10.27 17.20 16.91
CA ASP A 136 9.19 18.14 17.22
C ASP A 136 7.84 17.50 16.85
N ASP A 137 6.75 18.31 16.85
CA ASP A 137 5.40 17.81 16.56
C ASP A 137 5.20 17.31 15.14
N LEU A 138 6.07 17.69 14.20
CA LEU A 138 5.94 17.37 12.79
C LEU A 138 7.04 16.49 12.24
N THR A 139 8.09 16.21 13.01
CA THR A 139 9.25 15.46 12.52
C THR A 139 9.69 14.37 13.50
N VAL A 140 10.10 13.25 12.94
CA VAL A 140 10.64 12.13 13.71
C VAL A 140 11.77 11.47 12.92
N PRO A 141 12.92 11.18 13.57
CA PRO A 141 14.01 10.45 12.91
C PRO A 141 13.60 8.99 12.64
N VAL A 142 14.10 8.47 11.53
CA VAL A 142 13.87 7.08 11.13
C VAL A 142 15.18 6.33 11.30
N HIS A 143 15.14 5.15 11.93
CA HIS A 143 16.32 4.31 12.06
C HIS A 143 16.80 3.86 10.68
N PRO A 144 18.12 3.90 10.44
CA PRO A 144 18.68 3.45 9.17
C PRO A 144 18.47 1.94 8.93
#